data_34ffd91544971d5a446fac5f0a63d751
#
_entry.id   34ffd91544971d5a446fac5f0a63d751
#
_cell.length_a   1.000
_cell.length_b   1.000
_cell.length_c   1.000
_cell.angle_alpha   90.00
_cell.angle_beta   90.00
_cell.angle_gamma   90.00
#
_symmetry.space_group_name_H-M   'P 1'
#
loop_
_entity.id
_entity.type
_entity.pdbx_description
1 polymer ?
#
loop_
_entity_poly.entity_id
_entity_poly.type
_entity_poly.pdbx_seq_one_letter_code
_entity_poly.pdbx_strand_id
1 'polypeptide(L)'
;MTGCVAVRNDDATPPADSGAGVVADPIGALRREFRFDSDSPSIPAGLVAACGGARVVGLGELSHGTHEDALLKSALALALIDAGQVDTVYIEANRTGGEQLDSFLRSEGGDARAAVRDASIFRVLKTEAFAYLVAGMQERVARGRTLRIVGIDCQDSRSDAEFALTRLAARDALLAERLRAELAPILGPLAAAGDAAAAAPAQANLRHPQLIKSLDTARLHTSIAACRALRAALAEDPAAAVAAERAAQGLLSFEHEVSDGDAAKIDGDYFSRRDRYMAENILANGPIKGAFWGHNVHILGGPRDVMQGYVSSGTILREALGRDYRIVVCDYGSARISAVISEPGSALPDATGAKEIVTRDLLSNGLAAAVTGAKPRSCWLDLASAPSSVALDAWRAIPREFDWPGYAAPRERNAEQLFPIALGQLVDVIVVLESVGPARWLVPD
;
A
#
# COMPACT_ATOMS: atom_id res chain seq x y z
N MET A 1 1.15 -15.19 -2.93
CA MET A 1 1.70 -15.58 -1.64
C MET A 1 1.45 -17.08 -1.47
N THR A 2 2.32 -17.90 -1.96
CA THR A 2 2.31 -19.35 -1.75
C THR A 2 3.71 -19.71 -1.30
N GLY A 3 3.85 -20.05 -0.01
CA GLY A 3 5.12 -20.49 0.53
C GLY A 3 5.32 -20.27 2.02
N CYS A 4 4.26 -20.27 2.84
CA CYS A 4 4.42 -20.49 4.27
C CYS A 4 4.12 -21.95 4.57
N VAL A 5 5.15 -22.71 4.93
CA VAL A 5 5.03 -24.08 5.47
C VAL A 5 4.28 -23.99 6.79
N ALA A 6 3.06 -24.49 6.81
CA ALA A 6 2.29 -24.66 8.03
C ALA A 6 2.91 -25.76 8.88
N VAL A 7 3.54 -25.39 9.97
CA VAL A 7 3.85 -26.34 11.06
C VAL A 7 2.55 -26.53 11.86
N ARG A 8 1.88 -27.66 11.64
CA ARG A 8 0.77 -28.09 12.50
C ARG A 8 1.37 -28.56 13.82
N ASN A 9 1.06 -27.86 14.89
CA ASN A 9 1.10 -28.43 16.24
C ASN A 9 -0.29 -28.99 16.55
N ASP A 10 -0.49 -30.26 16.25
CA ASP A 10 -1.61 -31.05 16.78
C ASP A 10 -1.26 -31.43 18.22
N ASP A 11 -1.71 -30.66 19.21
CA ASP A 11 -1.97 -31.04 20.58
C ASP A 11 -2.29 -29.77 21.43
N ALA A 12 -3.50 -29.29 21.33
CA ALA A 12 -4.08 -28.43 22.35
C ALA A 12 -5.55 -28.81 22.57
N THR A 13 -5.76 -29.64 23.58
CA THR A 13 -7.10 -29.92 24.12
C THR A 13 -7.71 -28.60 24.60
N PRO A 14 -8.93 -28.22 24.17
CA PRO A 14 -9.55 -27.01 24.67
C PRO A 14 -9.84 -27.15 26.18
N PRO A 15 -9.62 -26.10 26.98
CA PRO A 15 -9.99 -26.12 28.39
C PRO A 15 -11.51 -26.19 28.53
N ALA A 16 -11.93 -27.02 29.47
CA ALA A 16 -13.33 -27.27 29.79
C ALA A 16 -14.06 -25.98 30.20
N ASP A 17 -15.26 -25.90 29.72
CA ASP A 17 -16.30 -24.92 29.97
C ASP A 17 -16.42 -24.54 31.46
N SER A 18 -15.96 -23.35 31.84
CA SER A 18 -16.15 -22.79 33.16
C SER A 18 -17.10 -21.59 33.05
N GLY A 19 -18.36 -21.82 33.42
CA GLY A 19 -19.37 -20.88 33.87
C GLY A 19 -19.51 -19.59 33.06
N ALA A 20 -20.61 -19.46 32.31
CA ALA A 20 -20.99 -18.25 31.58
C ALA A 20 -21.24 -17.04 32.51
N GLY A 21 -20.15 -16.41 32.96
CA GLY A 21 -20.16 -15.02 33.34
C GLY A 21 -20.31 -14.20 32.08
N VAL A 22 -21.18 -13.19 32.06
CA VAL A 22 -21.31 -12.22 30.98
C VAL A 22 -19.92 -11.64 30.74
N VAL A 23 -19.25 -12.11 29.68
CA VAL A 23 -17.96 -11.56 29.28
C VAL A 23 -18.22 -10.12 28.87
N ALA A 24 -17.79 -9.17 29.69
CA ALA A 24 -17.92 -7.76 29.40
C ALA A 24 -17.29 -7.50 28.02
N ASP A 25 -18.05 -6.90 27.09
CA ASP A 25 -17.54 -6.48 25.78
C ASP A 25 -16.44 -5.41 26.00
N PRO A 26 -15.14 -5.77 25.89
CA PRO A 26 -14.05 -4.87 26.28
C PRO A 26 -13.89 -3.67 25.34
N ILE A 27 -14.54 -3.73 24.15
CA ILE A 27 -14.48 -2.67 23.14
C ILE A 27 -15.82 -1.94 22.97
N GLY A 28 -16.89 -2.38 23.60
CA GLY A 28 -18.21 -1.77 23.45
C GLY A 28 -18.24 -0.28 23.78
N ALA A 29 -17.53 0.11 24.86
CA ALA A 29 -17.41 1.52 25.24
C ALA A 29 -16.51 2.35 24.29
N LEU A 30 -15.67 1.70 23.50
CA LEU A 30 -14.77 2.35 22.53
C LEU A 30 -15.44 2.52 21.16
N ARG A 31 -16.44 1.70 20.85
CA ARG A 31 -17.13 1.69 19.56
C ARG A 31 -17.89 2.99 19.36
N ARG A 32 -17.69 3.61 18.19
CA ARG A 32 -18.38 4.82 17.74
C ARG A 32 -19.02 4.54 16.39
N GLU A 33 -20.35 4.44 16.36
CA GLU A 33 -21.09 4.27 15.10
C GLU A 33 -21.07 5.58 14.31
N PHE A 34 -21.04 5.48 12.99
CA PHE A 34 -21.21 6.60 12.07
C PHE A 34 -21.88 6.13 10.78
N ARG A 35 -22.38 7.08 10.01
CA ARG A 35 -22.87 6.82 8.67
C ARG A 35 -21.82 7.30 7.67
N PHE A 36 -21.41 6.42 6.76
CA PHE A 36 -20.59 6.77 5.63
C PHE A 36 -21.47 6.83 4.37
N ASP A 37 -21.46 7.98 3.70
CA ASP A 37 -22.21 8.21 2.46
C ASP A 37 -21.20 8.44 1.34
N SER A 38 -21.18 7.56 0.34
CA SER A 38 -20.25 7.66 -0.78
C SER A 38 -20.52 8.84 -1.71
N ASP A 39 -21.77 9.37 -1.72
CA ASP A 39 -22.11 10.54 -2.54
C ASP A 39 -21.72 11.85 -1.84
N SER A 40 -21.59 11.83 -0.51
CA SER A 40 -21.19 12.99 0.29
C SER A 40 -20.32 12.54 1.46
N PRO A 41 -19.07 12.10 1.21
CA PRO A 41 -18.24 11.52 2.23
C PRO A 41 -17.88 12.54 3.32
N SER A 42 -18.25 12.22 4.55
CA SER A 42 -17.91 13.02 5.72
C SER A 42 -17.25 12.15 6.78
N ILE A 43 -16.24 12.72 7.45
CA ILE A 43 -15.46 12.02 8.48
C ILE A 43 -15.83 12.56 9.85
N PRO A 44 -16.16 11.69 10.82
CA PRO A 44 -16.42 12.11 12.18
C PRO A 44 -15.23 12.86 12.78
N ALA A 45 -15.45 14.01 13.40
CA ALA A 45 -14.39 14.79 14.02
C ALA A 45 -13.60 13.99 15.08
N GLY A 46 -14.26 13.04 15.77
CA GLY A 46 -13.62 12.12 16.70
C GLY A 46 -12.61 11.19 16.01
N LEU A 47 -12.91 10.72 14.78
CA LEU A 47 -11.97 9.89 14.01
C LEU A 47 -10.73 10.71 13.57
N VAL A 48 -10.94 11.96 13.13
CA VAL A 48 -9.84 12.87 12.81
C VAL A 48 -8.97 13.12 14.05
N ALA A 49 -9.57 13.34 15.20
CA ALA A 49 -8.88 13.54 16.46
C ALA A 49 -8.10 12.29 16.91
N ALA A 50 -8.65 11.08 16.70
CA ALA A 50 -7.98 9.81 16.99
C ALA A 50 -6.68 9.63 16.19
N CYS A 51 -6.57 10.24 15.01
CA CYS A 51 -5.35 10.28 14.20
C CYS A 51 -4.39 11.40 14.63
N GLY A 52 -4.83 12.29 15.54
CA GLY A 52 -4.12 13.51 15.91
C GLY A 52 -2.79 13.28 16.62
N GLY A 53 -1.87 14.24 16.45
CA GLY A 53 -0.56 14.29 17.12
C GLY A 53 0.50 13.36 16.51
N ALA A 54 0.16 12.54 15.53
CA ALA A 54 1.11 11.70 14.82
C ALA A 54 1.82 12.47 13.72
N ARG A 55 3.10 12.17 13.49
CA ARG A 55 3.88 12.71 12.36
C ARG A 55 3.52 12.01 11.06
N VAL A 56 3.19 10.73 11.12
CA VAL A 56 2.73 9.94 9.97
C VAL A 56 1.47 9.16 10.37
N VAL A 57 0.45 9.23 9.53
CA VAL A 57 -0.78 8.44 9.66
C VAL A 57 -0.84 7.43 8.52
N GLY A 58 -0.69 6.14 8.82
CA GLY A 58 -0.91 5.06 7.87
C GLY A 58 -2.41 4.88 7.65
N LEU A 59 -2.86 5.06 6.41
CA LEU A 59 -4.24 4.89 5.99
C LEU A 59 -4.35 3.64 5.13
N GLY A 60 -4.90 2.57 5.72
CA GLY A 60 -4.98 1.26 5.08
C GLY A 60 -6.29 0.99 4.36
N GLU A 61 -6.23 0.15 3.35
CA GLU A 61 -7.37 -0.48 2.70
C GLU A 61 -7.20 -1.99 2.71
N LEU A 62 -8.31 -2.71 2.76
CA LEU A 62 -8.27 -4.16 2.75
C LEU A 62 -8.11 -4.72 1.32
N SER A 63 -8.58 -3.99 0.32
CA SER A 63 -8.51 -4.37 -1.09
C SER A 63 -8.32 -3.16 -1.98
N HIS A 64 -7.51 -3.30 -3.02
CA HIS A 64 -7.43 -2.28 -4.08
C HIS A 64 -8.67 -2.24 -4.98
N GLY A 65 -9.56 -3.22 -4.85
CA GLY A 65 -10.74 -3.40 -5.72
C GLY A 65 -12.05 -2.88 -5.14
N THR A 66 -12.01 -2.10 -4.07
CA THR A 66 -13.18 -1.55 -3.38
C THR A 66 -13.26 -0.02 -3.47
N HIS A 67 -14.47 0.52 -3.39
CA HIS A 67 -14.71 1.96 -3.57
C HIS A 67 -14.81 2.72 -2.25
N GLU A 68 -15.66 2.27 -1.34
CA GLU A 68 -16.02 3.05 -0.15
C GLU A 68 -14.86 3.18 0.84
N ASP A 69 -14.03 2.14 1.00
CA ASP A 69 -12.85 2.21 1.87
C ASP A 69 -11.76 3.12 1.27
N ALA A 70 -11.54 3.06 -0.06
CA ALA A 70 -10.65 4.00 -0.75
C ALA A 70 -11.17 5.45 -0.66
N LEU A 71 -12.49 5.65 -0.76
CA LEU A 71 -13.10 6.97 -0.61
C LEU A 71 -13.04 7.47 0.84
N LEU A 72 -13.22 6.58 1.82
CA LEU A 72 -13.02 6.89 3.24
C LEU A 72 -11.59 7.38 3.51
N LYS A 73 -10.59 6.68 2.98
CA LYS A 73 -9.17 7.09 3.07
C LYS A 73 -8.95 8.48 2.49
N SER A 74 -9.53 8.75 1.30
CA SER A 74 -9.46 10.05 0.64
C SER A 74 -10.06 11.15 1.50
N ALA A 75 -11.27 10.93 2.00
CA ALA A 75 -11.97 11.89 2.84
C ALA A 75 -11.24 12.12 4.17
N LEU A 76 -10.70 11.05 4.79
CA LEU A 76 -9.92 11.16 6.03
C LEU A 76 -8.61 11.91 5.80
N ALA A 77 -7.88 11.64 4.70
CA ALA A 77 -6.68 12.39 4.35
C ALA A 77 -6.98 13.89 4.18
N LEU A 78 -8.07 14.24 3.47
CA LEU A 78 -8.50 15.63 3.31
C LEU A 78 -8.90 16.28 4.63
N ALA A 79 -9.60 15.55 5.51
CA ALA A 79 -9.96 16.04 6.84
C ALA A 79 -8.73 16.28 7.73
N LEU A 80 -7.71 15.42 7.66
CA LEU A 80 -6.42 15.59 8.34
C LEU A 80 -5.64 16.80 7.78
N ILE A 81 -5.71 17.03 6.46
CA ILE A 81 -5.14 18.23 5.83
C ILE A 81 -5.85 19.48 6.35
N ASP A 82 -7.17 19.50 6.41
CA ASP A 82 -7.94 20.64 6.90
C ASP A 82 -7.64 20.92 8.39
N ALA A 83 -7.42 19.89 9.18
CA ALA A 83 -6.99 19.99 10.57
C ALA A 83 -5.51 20.43 10.75
N GLY A 84 -4.75 20.58 9.65
CA GLY A 84 -3.32 20.95 9.71
C GLY A 84 -2.38 19.85 10.22
N GLN A 85 -2.86 18.61 10.23
CA GLN A 85 -2.10 17.45 10.71
C GLN A 85 -1.29 16.78 9.59
N VAL A 86 -1.70 16.96 8.33
CA VAL A 86 -1.07 16.40 7.14
C VAL A 86 -0.83 17.50 6.13
N ASP A 87 0.35 17.52 5.52
CA ASP A 87 0.72 18.35 4.38
C ASP A 87 1.22 17.53 3.19
N THR A 88 1.57 16.27 3.42
CA THR A 88 2.12 15.36 2.41
C THR A 88 1.35 14.04 2.39
N VAL A 89 0.93 13.61 1.20
CA VAL A 89 0.37 12.27 1.00
C VAL A 89 1.40 11.40 0.31
N TYR A 90 1.87 10.38 1.04
CA TYR A 90 2.76 9.34 0.55
C TYR A 90 1.91 8.24 -0.07
N ILE A 91 2.11 7.95 -1.34
CA ILE A 91 1.31 6.95 -2.07
C ILE A 91 2.15 5.72 -2.42
N GLU A 92 1.55 4.56 -2.33
CA GLU A 92 2.11 3.29 -2.82
C GLU A 92 2.14 3.31 -4.36
N ALA A 93 3.03 4.13 -4.90
CA ALA A 93 3.29 4.30 -6.33
C ALA A 93 4.74 4.74 -6.53
N ASN A 94 5.24 4.58 -7.75
CA ASN A 94 6.56 5.04 -8.12
C ASN A 94 6.71 6.57 -8.02
N ARG A 95 7.97 7.03 -7.86
CA ARG A 95 8.32 8.44 -7.73
C ARG A 95 7.78 9.29 -8.89
N THR A 96 7.99 8.84 -10.13
CA THR A 96 7.59 9.58 -11.34
C THR A 96 6.09 9.87 -11.37
N GLY A 97 5.26 8.88 -11.03
CA GLY A 97 3.81 9.06 -10.93
C GLY A 97 3.42 10.04 -9.81
N GLY A 98 4.10 9.95 -8.66
CA GLY A 98 3.92 10.91 -7.57
C GLY A 98 4.24 12.34 -8.00
N GLU A 99 5.35 12.57 -8.71
CA GLU A 99 5.75 13.89 -9.21
C GLU A 99 4.79 14.47 -10.27
N GLN A 100 4.22 13.62 -11.13
CA GLN A 100 3.20 14.04 -12.08
C GLN A 100 1.96 14.59 -11.35
N LEU A 101 1.48 13.86 -10.34
CA LEU A 101 0.34 14.30 -9.53
C LEU A 101 0.68 15.51 -8.66
N ASP A 102 1.88 15.55 -8.08
CA ASP A 102 2.36 16.70 -7.31
C ASP A 102 2.46 17.98 -8.16
N SER A 103 2.86 17.84 -9.41
CA SER A 103 2.86 18.94 -10.40
C SER A 103 1.44 19.38 -10.77
N PHE A 104 0.52 18.42 -10.90
CA PHE A 104 -0.89 18.72 -11.15
C PHE A 104 -1.51 19.54 -10.02
N LEU A 105 -1.16 19.29 -8.76
CA LEU A 105 -1.68 20.09 -7.63
C LEU A 105 -1.38 21.58 -7.77
N ARG A 106 -0.30 21.96 -8.47
CA ARG A 106 0.12 23.36 -8.67
C ARG A 106 -0.34 23.96 -9.99
N SER A 107 -0.98 23.17 -10.84
CA SER A 107 -1.53 23.68 -12.10
C SER A 107 -2.78 24.52 -11.84
N GLU A 108 -2.97 25.56 -12.66
CA GLU A 108 -4.19 26.36 -12.64
C GLU A 108 -5.34 25.60 -13.32
N GLY A 109 -6.18 24.96 -12.50
CA GLY A 109 -7.30 24.16 -12.98
C GLY A 109 -6.87 22.80 -13.51
N GLY A 110 -7.77 22.14 -14.21
CA GLY A 110 -7.56 20.81 -14.79
C GLY A 110 -8.53 19.77 -14.23
N ASP A 111 -8.59 18.63 -14.92
CA ASP A 111 -9.42 17.50 -14.51
C ASP A 111 -8.57 16.50 -13.72
N ALA A 112 -8.83 16.38 -12.42
CA ALA A 112 -8.13 15.44 -11.54
C ALA A 112 -8.35 13.98 -11.98
N ARG A 113 -9.50 13.64 -12.56
CA ARG A 113 -9.77 12.29 -13.11
C ARG A 113 -8.84 12.00 -14.28
N ALA A 114 -8.66 12.97 -15.18
CA ALA A 114 -7.69 12.85 -16.27
C ALA A 114 -6.25 12.78 -15.74
N ALA A 115 -5.89 13.63 -14.79
CA ALA A 115 -4.54 13.61 -14.19
C ALA A 115 -4.21 12.25 -13.55
N VAL A 116 -5.14 11.66 -12.79
CA VAL A 116 -4.95 10.34 -12.17
C VAL A 116 -4.94 9.22 -13.21
N ARG A 117 -5.83 9.28 -14.22
CA ARG A 117 -5.87 8.30 -15.30
C ARG A 117 -4.55 8.26 -16.07
N ASP A 118 -3.99 9.42 -16.38
CA ASP A 118 -2.84 9.58 -17.29
C ASP A 118 -1.49 9.52 -16.56
N ALA A 119 -1.49 9.66 -15.22
CA ALA A 119 -0.27 9.54 -14.43
C ALA A 119 0.35 8.13 -14.51
N SER A 120 1.69 8.09 -14.40
CA SER A 120 2.48 6.85 -14.37
C SER A 120 2.41 6.18 -12.99
N ILE A 121 1.20 5.97 -12.47
CA ILE A 121 0.94 5.25 -11.21
C ILE A 121 0.36 3.87 -11.50
N PHE A 122 0.35 3.00 -10.50
CA PHE A 122 -0.27 1.69 -10.63
C PHE A 122 -1.76 1.79 -10.96
N ARG A 123 -2.24 0.82 -11.77
CA ARG A 123 -3.64 0.76 -12.17
C ARG A 123 -4.59 0.76 -10.96
N VAL A 124 -4.19 0.13 -9.86
CA VAL A 124 -4.97 0.04 -8.62
C VAL A 124 -5.29 1.39 -7.99
N LEU A 125 -4.50 2.43 -8.27
CA LEU A 125 -4.77 3.80 -7.83
C LEU A 125 -5.58 4.62 -8.84
N LYS A 126 -5.83 4.12 -10.07
CA LYS A 126 -6.58 4.84 -11.10
C LYS A 126 -8.08 4.73 -10.89
N THR A 127 -8.57 5.24 -9.77
CA THR A 127 -9.96 5.15 -9.31
C THR A 127 -10.58 6.52 -9.08
N GLU A 128 -11.91 6.57 -9.09
CA GLU A 128 -12.67 7.78 -8.74
C GLU A 128 -12.38 8.24 -7.29
N ALA A 129 -12.23 7.28 -6.38
CA ALA A 129 -11.93 7.58 -4.98
C ALA A 129 -10.57 8.28 -4.82
N PHE A 130 -9.55 7.84 -5.56
CA PHE A 130 -8.24 8.50 -5.52
C PHE A 130 -8.25 9.85 -6.27
N ALA A 131 -9.00 9.96 -7.37
CA ALA A 131 -9.19 11.24 -8.05
C ALA A 131 -9.91 12.28 -7.16
N TYR A 132 -10.83 11.84 -6.30
CA TYR A 132 -11.46 12.70 -5.29
C TYR A 132 -10.42 13.29 -4.32
N LEU A 133 -9.45 12.49 -3.85
CA LEU A 133 -8.34 13.00 -3.03
C LEU A 133 -7.53 14.06 -3.79
N VAL A 134 -7.10 13.75 -5.02
CA VAL A 134 -6.25 14.63 -5.82
C VAL A 134 -6.97 15.96 -6.11
N ALA A 135 -8.26 15.92 -6.48
CA ALA A 135 -9.09 17.12 -6.67
C ALA A 135 -9.20 17.95 -5.39
N GLY A 136 -9.49 17.30 -4.27
CA GLY A 136 -9.61 17.98 -2.98
C GLY A 136 -8.28 18.59 -2.50
N MET A 137 -7.15 17.96 -2.80
CA MET A 137 -5.83 18.54 -2.51
C MET A 137 -5.54 19.75 -3.42
N GLN A 138 -5.80 19.65 -4.73
CA GLN A 138 -5.63 20.76 -5.67
C GLN A 138 -6.44 22.00 -5.24
N GLU A 139 -7.71 21.80 -4.84
CA GLU A 139 -8.56 22.87 -4.35
C GLU A 139 -7.96 23.59 -3.13
N ARG A 140 -7.34 22.84 -2.22
CA ARG A 140 -6.67 23.40 -1.05
C ARG A 140 -5.37 24.13 -1.39
N VAL A 141 -4.63 23.62 -2.36
CA VAL A 141 -3.45 24.32 -2.91
C VAL A 141 -3.87 25.64 -3.55
N ALA A 142 -4.93 25.64 -4.34
CA ALA A 142 -5.50 26.88 -4.93
C ALA A 142 -5.94 27.91 -3.87
N ARG A 143 -6.27 27.46 -2.66
CA ARG A 143 -6.55 28.30 -1.48
C ARG A 143 -5.31 28.67 -0.66
N GLY A 144 -4.11 28.41 -1.15
CA GLY A 144 -2.84 28.79 -0.53
C GLY A 144 -2.24 27.77 0.44
N ARG A 145 -2.77 26.54 0.50
CA ARG A 145 -2.13 25.47 1.28
C ARG A 145 -0.90 24.92 0.53
N THR A 146 0.18 24.66 1.25
CA THR A 146 1.33 23.94 0.71
C THR A 146 1.13 22.45 0.94
N LEU A 147 0.80 21.72 -0.12
CA LEU A 147 0.57 20.27 -0.07
C LEU A 147 1.45 19.56 -1.09
N ARG A 148 1.75 18.28 -0.83
CA ARG A 148 2.54 17.43 -1.70
C ARG A 148 1.93 16.04 -1.86
N ILE A 149 2.16 15.43 -3.03
CA ILE A 149 2.00 14.00 -3.27
C ILE A 149 3.37 13.42 -3.58
N VAL A 150 3.74 12.34 -2.90
CA VAL A 150 5.05 11.70 -3.04
C VAL A 150 4.86 10.20 -3.28
N GLY A 151 5.32 9.72 -4.43
CA GLY A 151 5.43 8.28 -4.70
C GLY A 151 6.60 7.68 -3.92
N ILE A 152 6.33 6.63 -3.17
CA ILE A 152 7.33 6.02 -2.26
C ILE A 152 7.78 4.64 -2.70
N ASP A 153 7.08 3.99 -3.61
CA ASP A 153 7.39 2.66 -4.10
C ASP A 153 8.58 2.65 -5.06
N CYS A 154 9.25 1.52 -5.15
CA CYS A 154 10.42 1.31 -5.99
C CYS A 154 10.21 0.24 -7.08
N GLN A 155 8.97 -0.21 -7.34
CA GLN A 155 8.71 -1.28 -8.30
C GLN A 155 8.96 -0.90 -9.77
N ASP A 156 9.09 0.37 -10.11
CA ASP A 156 9.38 0.85 -11.46
C ASP A 156 10.78 1.48 -11.54
N SER A 157 11.81 0.63 -11.57
CA SER A 157 13.20 1.07 -11.72
C SER A 157 13.47 1.74 -13.07
N ARG A 158 12.67 1.45 -14.10
CA ARG A 158 12.89 1.94 -15.47
C ARG A 158 12.67 3.44 -15.57
N SER A 159 11.49 3.94 -15.17
CA SER A 159 11.17 5.35 -15.30
C SER A 159 12.11 6.23 -14.46
N ASP A 160 12.53 5.75 -13.31
CA ASP A 160 13.49 6.43 -12.46
C ASP A 160 14.91 6.43 -13.06
N ALA A 161 15.37 5.31 -13.65
CA ALA A 161 16.64 5.25 -14.34
C ALA A 161 16.65 6.14 -15.60
N GLU A 162 15.58 6.14 -16.40
CA GLU A 162 15.44 7.01 -17.58
C GLU A 162 15.46 8.50 -17.21
N PHE A 163 14.79 8.89 -16.13
CA PHE A 163 14.84 10.26 -15.64
C PHE A 163 16.28 10.66 -15.25
N ALA A 164 16.96 9.83 -14.46
CA ALA A 164 18.33 10.08 -14.03
C ALA A 164 19.31 10.15 -15.21
N LEU A 165 19.20 9.24 -16.18
CA LEU A 165 20.01 9.24 -17.41
C LEU A 165 19.79 10.51 -18.25
N THR A 166 18.55 10.97 -18.37
CA THR A 166 18.23 12.20 -19.11
C THR A 166 18.90 13.42 -18.45
N ARG A 167 18.88 13.48 -17.11
CA ARG A 167 19.54 14.56 -16.36
C ARG A 167 21.06 14.48 -16.49
N LEU A 168 21.64 13.28 -16.47
CA LEU A 168 23.08 13.08 -16.66
C LEU A 168 23.51 13.45 -18.09
N ALA A 169 22.75 13.06 -19.11
CA ALA A 169 23.07 13.34 -20.50
C ALA A 169 23.22 14.85 -20.80
N ALA A 170 22.46 15.69 -20.09
CA ALA A 170 22.58 17.15 -20.19
C ALA A 170 23.90 17.69 -19.62
N ARG A 171 24.66 16.91 -18.83
CA ARG A 171 25.93 17.29 -18.17
C ARG A 171 27.12 16.51 -18.74
N ASP A 172 26.95 15.21 -18.94
CA ASP A 172 27.94 14.28 -19.43
C ASP A 172 27.28 13.22 -20.32
N ALA A 173 27.20 13.52 -21.61
CA ALA A 173 26.57 12.65 -22.60
C ALA A 173 27.29 11.31 -22.77
N LEU A 174 28.63 11.29 -22.65
CA LEU A 174 29.41 10.07 -22.84
C LEU A 174 29.21 9.11 -21.65
N LEU A 175 29.24 9.63 -20.45
CA LEU A 175 28.94 8.82 -19.26
C LEU A 175 27.50 8.31 -19.27
N ALA A 176 26.53 9.16 -19.66
CA ALA A 176 25.14 8.76 -19.75
C ALA A 176 24.92 7.65 -20.78
N GLU A 177 25.60 7.71 -21.95
CA GLU A 177 25.53 6.67 -22.98
C GLU A 177 26.11 5.33 -22.48
N ARG A 178 27.25 5.36 -21.79
CA ARG A 178 27.85 4.17 -21.20
C ARG A 178 26.92 3.53 -20.17
N LEU A 179 26.38 4.33 -19.21
CA LEU A 179 25.48 3.82 -18.16
C LEU A 179 24.13 3.36 -18.74
N ARG A 180 23.67 3.98 -19.83
CA ARG A 180 22.49 3.51 -20.58
C ARG A 180 22.70 2.12 -21.16
N ALA A 181 23.89 1.84 -21.69
CA ALA A 181 24.21 0.51 -22.20
C ALA A 181 24.22 -0.55 -21.07
N GLU A 182 24.75 -0.22 -19.89
CA GLU A 182 24.74 -1.09 -18.73
C GLU A 182 23.31 -1.32 -18.16
N LEU A 183 22.43 -0.33 -18.31
CA LEU A 183 21.02 -0.38 -17.91
C LEU A 183 20.08 -0.90 -19.01
N ALA A 184 20.60 -1.18 -20.22
CA ALA A 184 19.78 -1.68 -21.33
C ALA A 184 18.87 -2.87 -20.97
N PRO A 185 19.29 -3.81 -20.10
CA PRO A 185 18.41 -4.92 -19.69
C PRO A 185 17.11 -4.49 -19.00
N ILE A 186 17.10 -3.34 -18.34
CA ILE A 186 15.90 -2.81 -17.65
C ILE A 186 15.21 -1.68 -18.42
N LEU A 187 15.94 -1.02 -19.33
CA LEU A 187 15.43 0.08 -20.17
C LEU A 187 14.88 -0.40 -21.50
N GLY A 188 15.32 -1.58 -21.95
CA GLY A 188 14.93 -2.16 -23.23
C GLY A 188 13.41 -2.16 -23.40
N PRO A 189 12.89 -2.14 -24.63
CA PRO A 189 11.48 -2.28 -24.86
C PRO A 189 11.04 -3.55 -24.12
N LEU A 190 9.90 -3.51 -23.47
CA LEU A 190 9.19 -4.72 -23.04
C LEU A 190 8.82 -5.50 -24.30
N ALA A 191 9.87 -5.83 -25.08
CA ALA A 191 9.78 -6.38 -26.39
C ALA A 191 9.16 -7.75 -26.31
N ALA A 192 8.26 -7.95 -27.21
CA ALA A 192 7.83 -9.23 -27.72
C ALA A 192 6.88 -10.06 -26.85
N ALA A 193 6.07 -9.46 -26.01
CA ALA A 193 4.85 -10.11 -25.60
C ALA A 193 3.64 -9.34 -26.19
N GLY A 194 3.35 -9.57 -27.47
CA GLY A 194 2.16 -9.05 -28.17
C GLY A 194 2.09 -7.53 -28.27
N ASP A 195 2.53 -6.97 -29.35
CA ASP A 195 2.83 -5.54 -29.57
C ASP A 195 1.72 -4.50 -29.33
N ALA A 196 0.49 -4.90 -29.15
CA ALA A 196 -0.62 -3.96 -28.93
C ALA A 196 -0.71 -3.42 -27.47
N ALA A 197 -0.16 -4.14 -26.52
CA ALA A 197 -0.20 -3.76 -25.10
C ALA A 197 0.99 -2.87 -24.66
N ALA A 198 2.04 -2.78 -25.48
CA ALA A 198 3.22 -1.96 -25.20
C ALA A 198 2.97 -0.45 -25.35
N ALA A 199 1.85 -0.06 -25.91
CA ALA A 199 1.54 1.34 -26.23
C ALA A 199 1.00 2.16 -25.04
N ALA A 200 0.60 1.55 -23.93
CA ALA A 200 0.07 2.28 -22.78
C ALA A 200 1.11 2.38 -21.66
N PRO A 201 1.59 3.59 -21.30
CA PRO A 201 2.57 3.79 -20.22
C PRO A 201 2.15 3.14 -18.89
N ALA A 202 0.84 3.09 -18.61
CA ALA A 202 0.29 2.49 -17.42
C ALA A 202 0.47 0.97 -17.32
N GLN A 203 0.62 0.27 -18.45
CA GLN A 203 0.84 -1.19 -18.46
C GLN A 203 2.33 -1.57 -18.39
N ALA A 204 3.23 -0.67 -18.76
CA ALA A 204 4.66 -0.89 -18.67
C ALA A 204 5.09 -1.15 -17.21
N ASN A 205 4.51 -0.45 -16.26
CA ASN A 205 4.84 -0.56 -14.84
C ASN A 205 4.48 -1.93 -14.23
N LEU A 206 3.45 -2.59 -14.75
CA LEU A 206 3.00 -3.90 -14.26
C LEU A 206 3.87 -5.06 -14.71
N ARG A 207 4.62 -4.90 -15.82
CA ARG A 207 5.51 -5.94 -16.38
C ARG A 207 6.96 -5.80 -15.93
N HIS A 208 7.30 -4.68 -15.31
CA HIS A 208 8.68 -4.43 -14.89
C HIS A 208 9.21 -5.46 -13.87
N PRO A 209 8.43 -5.90 -12.86
CA PRO A 209 8.83 -6.99 -11.98
C PRO A 209 9.17 -8.29 -12.71
N GLN A 210 8.38 -8.69 -13.73
CA GLN A 210 8.66 -9.89 -14.52
C GLN A 210 9.95 -9.73 -15.36
N LEU A 211 10.18 -8.52 -15.87
CA LEU A 211 11.41 -8.23 -16.60
C LEU A 211 12.64 -8.41 -15.69
N ILE A 212 12.63 -7.83 -14.50
CA ILE A 212 13.74 -7.94 -13.55
C ILE A 212 13.99 -9.41 -13.20
N LYS A 213 12.95 -10.19 -12.93
CA LYS A 213 13.05 -11.62 -12.62
C LYS A 213 13.63 -12.45 -13.77
N SER A 214 13.52 -11.99 -15.01
CA SER A 214 14.10 -12.67 -16.18
C SER A 214 15.59 -12.39 -16.38
N LEU A 215 16.19 -11.49 -15.58
CA LEU A 215 17.62 -11.20 -15.66
C LEU A 215 18.44 -12.32 -15.02
N ASP A 216 19.62 -12.56 -15.55
CA ASP A 216 20.63 -13.30 -14.81
C ASP A 216 21.29 -12.41 -13.74
N THR A 217 21.93 -13.05 -12.76
CA THR A 217 22.57 -12.37 -11.63
C THR A 217 23.63 -11.34 -12.08
N ALA A 218 24.39 -11.63 -13.13
CA ALA A 218 25.42 -10.71 -13.62
C ALA A 218 24.82 -9.44 -14.20
N ARG A 219 23.77 -9.55 -15.00
CA ARG A 219 23.02 -8.40 -15.55
C ARG A 219 22.34 -7.59 -14.46
N LEU A 220 21.74 -8.24 -13.47
CA LEU A 220 21.14 -7.56 -12.34
C LEU A 220 22.19 -6.73 -11.58
N HIS A 221 23.32 -7.33 -11.21
CA HIS A 221 24.40 -6.63 -10.50
C HIS A 221 25.01 -5.51 -11.31
N THR A 222 25.19 -5.69 -12.62
CA THR A 222 25.64 -4.62 -13.53
C THR A 222 24.67 -3.44 -13.52
N SER A 223 23.36 -3.70 -13.60
CA SER A 223 22.34 -2.65 -13.57
C SER A 223 22.26 -1.94 -12.20
N ILE A 224 22.43 -2.67 -11.08
CA ILE A 224 22.53 -2.07 -9.74
C ILE A 224 23.76 -1.16 -9.65
N ALA A 225 24.91 -1.61 -10.14
CA ALA A 225 26.15 -0.82 -10.14
C ALA A 225 26.01 0.46 -10.99
N ALA A 226 25.35 0.36 -12.15
CA ALA A 226 25.07 1.50 -13.02
C ALA A 226 24.13 2.53 -12.34
N CYS A 227 23.08 2.09 -11.62
CA CYS A 227 22.23 2.99 -10.85
C CYS A 227 23.03 3.71 -9.75
N ARG A 228 23.92 3.02 -9.05
CA ARG A 228 24.80 3.63 -8.04
C ARG A 228 25.78 4.64 -8.65
N ALA A 229 26.33 4.34 -9.82
CA ALA A 229 27.17 5.27 -10.57
C ALA A 229 26.40 6.51 -11.04
N LEU A 230 25.15 6.34 -11.51
CA LEU A 230 24.23 7.45 -11.81
C LEU A 230 24.03 8.35 -10.60
N ARG A 231 23.68 7.77 -9.45
CA ARG A 231 23.49 8.51 -8.20
C ARG A 231 24.73 9.32 -7.83
N ALA A 232 25.93 8.72 -7.92
CA ALA A 232 27.18 9.40 -7.61
C ALA A 232 27.47 10.56 -8.57
N ALA A 233 27.26 10.35 -9.88
CA ALA A 233 27.45 11.38 -10.91
C ALA A 233 26.46 12.55 -10.80
N LEU A 234 25.30 12.32 -10.19
CA LEU A 234 24.20 13.27 -10.03
C LEU A 234 24.10 13.84 -8.60
N ALA A 235 25.12 13.72 -7.76
CA ALA A 235 25.07 14.16 -6.37
C ALA A 235 24.67 15.64 -6.19
N GLU A 236 24.95 16.50 -7.16
CA GLU A 236 24.56 17.92 -7.18
C GLU A 236 23.14 18.17 -7.74
N ASP A 237 22.44 17.12 -8.22
CA ASP A 237 21.06 17.17 -8.65
C ASP A 237 20.24 16.23 -7.76
N PRO A 238 19.71 16.73 -6.62
CA PRO A 238 19.05 15.87 -5.63
C PRO A 238 17.87 15.06 -6.21
N ALA A 239 17.10 15.64 -7.13
CA ALA A 239 15.97 14.92 -7.75
C ALA A 239 16.43 13.75 -8.60
N ALA A 240 17.50 13.94 -9.40
CA ALA A 240 18.06 12.89 -10.24
C ALA A 240 18.82 11.83 -9.42
N ALA A 241 19.51 12.25 -8.36
CA ALA A 241 20.17 11.32 -7.43
C ALA A 241 19.15 10.44 -6.69
N VAL A 242 18.03 11.00 -6.25
CA VAL A 242 16.91 10.24 -5.66
C VAL A 242 16.32 9.27 -6.67
N ALA A 243 16.12 9.67 -7.92
CA ALA A 243 15.63 8.77 -8.96
C ALA A 243 16.58 7.58 -9.19
N ALA A 244 17.88 7.84 -9.29
CA ALA A 244 18.88 6.77 -9.44
C ALA A 244 18.89 5.80 -8.25
N GLU A 245 18.69 6.32 -7.03
CA GLU A 245 18.54 5.50 -5.82
C GLU A 245 17.26 4.64 -5.87
N ARG A 246 16.12 5.20 -6.28
CA ARG A 246 14.88 4.45 -6.45
C ARG A 246 15.01 3.32 -7.46
N ALA A 247 15.68 3.58 -8.57
CA ALA A 247 15.97 2.56 -9.56
C ALA A 247 16.80 1.42 -8.97
N ALA A 248 17.85 1.74 -8.18
CA ALA A 248 18.64 0.73 -7.47
C ALA A 248 17.82 -0.08 -6.45
N GLN A 249 16.98 0.58 -5.65
CA GLN A 249 16.11 -0.07 -4.66
C GLN A 249 15.18 -1.10 -5.30
N GLY A 250 14.58 -0.76 -6.45
CA GLY A 250 13.73 -1.67 -7.19
C GLY A 250 14.47 -2.93 -7.63
N LEU A 251 15.68 -2.79 -8.15
CA LEU A 251 16.52 -3.92 -8.54
C LEU A 251 16.96 -4.77 -7.35
N LEU A 252 17.39 -4.13 -6.25
CA LEU A 252 17.80 -4.79 -5.01
C LEU A 252 16.66 -5.56 -4.35
N SER A 253 15.41 -5.14 -4.55
CA SER A 253 14.26 -5.87 -4.03
C SER A 253 14.15 -7.28 -4.59
N PHE A 254 14.66 -7.52 -5.83
CA PHE A 254 14.64 -8.80 -6.52
C PHE A 254 15.96 -9.58 -6.45
N GLU A 255 16.97 -9.10 -5.72
CA GLU A 255 18.32 -9.67 -5.78
C GLU A 255 18.36 -11.16 -5.42
N HIS A 256 17.59 -11.58 -4.39
CA HIS A 256 17.54 -13.00 -3.99
C HIS A 256 16.84 -13.88 -5.02
N GLU A 257 15.68 -13.45 -5.53
CA GLU A 257 14.91 -14.23 -6.50
C GLU A 257 15.69 -14.50 -7.77
N VAL A 258 16.50 -13.54 -8.21
CA VAL A 258 17.37 -13.71 -9.39
C VAL A 258 18.57 -14.59 -9.07
N SER A 259 19.19 -14.43 -7.89
CA SER A 259 20.38 -15.18 -7.50
C SER A 259 20.11 -16.67 -7.26
N ASP A 260 18.96 -17.00 -6.71
CA ASP A 260 18.58 -18.38 -6.39
C ASP A 260 17.99 -19.14 -7.58
N GLY A 261 17.77 -18.47 -8.72
CA GLY A 261 17.26 -19.07 -9.95
C GLY A 261 15.79 -19.52 -9.88
N ASP A 262 15.09 -19.23 -8.79
CA ASP A 262 13.69 -19.62 -8.57
C ASP A 262 12.75 -18.45 -8.85
N ALA A 263 12.50 -18.20 -10.11
CA ALA A 263 11.58 -17.15 -10.58
C ALA A 263 10.12 -17.38 -10.12
N ALA A 264 9.79 -18.56 -9.56
CA ALA A 264 8.45 -18.90 -9.11
C ALA A 264 8.18 -18.44 -7.67
N LYS A 265 9.22 -18.21 -6.86
CA LYS A 265 9.07 -17.75 -5.48
C LYS A 265 9.18 -16.23 -5.39
N ILE A 266 8.05 -15.54 -5.30
CA ILE A 266 8.02 -14.27 -4.57
C ILE A 266 7.96 -14.68 -3.10
N ASP A 267 9.11 -14.82 -2.48
CA ASP A 267 9.16 -15.10 -1.06
C ASP A 267 8.82 -13.84 -0.24
N GLY A 268 8.58 -14.02 1.05
CA GLY A 268 8.30 -12.91 1.96
C GLY A 268 9.43 -11.87 2.00
N ASP A 269 10.60 -12.21 1.55
CA ASP A 269 11.79 -11.38 1.56
C ASP A 269 11.75 -10.26 0.52
N TYR A 270 11.20 -10.53 -0.69
CA TYR A 270 10.95 -9.47 -1.68
C TYR A 270 10.01 -8.39 -1.12
N PHE A 271 8.87 -8.80 -0.56
CA PHE A 271 7.91 -7.87 0.01
C PHE A 271 8.50 -7.10 1.18
N SER A 272 9.24 -7.76 2.09
CA SER A 272 9.90 -7.11 3.21
C SER A 272 10.98 -6.11 2.75
N ARG A 273 11.74 -6.41 1.68
CA ARG A 273 12.74 -5.49 1.11
C ARG A 273 12.05 -4.28 0.46
N ARG A 274 11.00 -4.50 -0.34
CA ARG A 274 10.21 -3.42 -0.94
C ARG A 274 9.61 -2.51 0.13
N ASP A 275 9.01 -3.10 1.16
CA ASP A 275 8.42 -2.36 2.28
C ASP A 275 9.46 -1.54 3.06
N ARG A 276 10.66 -2.09 3.26
CA ARG A 276 11.77 -1.35 3.84
C ARG A 276 12.06 -0.09 3.03
N TYR A 277 12.19 -0.21 1.71
CA TYR A 277 12.47 0.95 0.86
C TYR A 277 11.32 1.96 0.89
N MET A 278 10.07 1.53 0.90
CA MET A 278 8.93 2.46 1.04
C MET A 278 9.01 3.25 2.35
N ALA A 279 9.32 2.60 3.48
CA ALA A 279 9.49 3.27 4.76
C ALA A 279 10.69 4.23 4.78
N GLU A 280 11.86 3.79 4.28
CA GLU A 280 13.05 4.64 4.16
C GLU A 280 12.77 5.87 3.30
N ASN A 281 11.97 5.69 2.25
CA ASN A 281 11.57 6.74 1.34
C ASN A 281 10.62 7.76 1.99
N ILE A 282 9.76 7.34 2.90
CA ILE A 282 8.98 8.25 3.74
C ILE A 282 9.92 9.02 4.69
N LEU A 283 10.78 8.31 5.41
CA LEU A 283 11.68 8.90 6.42
C LEU A 283 12.69 9.90 5.82
N ALA A 284 13.12 9.67 4.58
CA ALA A 284 14.07 10.55 3.87
C ALA A 284 13.47 11.91 3.45
N ASN A 285 12.14 12.07 3.47
CA ASN A 285 11.50 13.33 3.06
C ASN A 285 11.55 14.47 4.13
N GLY A 286 12.29 14.30 5.22
CA GLY A 286 12.52 15.36 6.23
C GLY A 286 11.44 15.44 7.30
N PRO A 287 11.22 16.61 7.94
CA PRO A 287 10.20 16.76 8.97
C PRO A 287 8.82 16.48 8.37
N ILE A 288 8.22 15.39 8.83
CA ILE A 288 7.08 14.77 8.20
C ILE A 288 5.81 15.15 8.94
N LYS A 289 4.79 15.62 8.20
CA LYS A 289 3.38 15.59 8.57
C LYS A 289 2.65 14.91 7.43
N GLY A 290 2.59 13.58 7.47
CA GLY A 290 2.20 12.82 6.30
C GLY A 290 1.08 11.83 6.53
N ALA A 291 0.30 11.56 5.47
CA ALA A 291 -0.56 10.40 5.38
C ALA A 291 0.09 9.37 4.44
N PHE A 292 0.30 8.15 4.90
CA PHE A 292 0.76 7.04 4.09
C PHE A 292 -0.45 6.28 3.57
N TRP A 293 -0.75 6.46 2.28
CA TRP A 293 -1.77 5.71 1.56
C TRP A 293 -1.19 4.39 1.05
N GLY A 294 -1.59 3.29 1.62
CA GLY A 294 -1.16 1.96 1.22
C GLY A 294 -2.22 0.90 1.51
N HIS A 295 -1.98 -0.33 1.05
CA HIS A 295 -2.74 -1.49 1.48
C HIS A 295 -2.50 -1.76 2.96
N ASN A 296 -3.48 -2.35 3.67
CA ASN A 296 -3.34 -2.67 5.10
C ASN A 296 -2.03 -3.40 5.41
N VAL A 297 -1.62 -4.35 4.57
CA VAL A 297 -0.38 -5.12 4.77
C VAL A 297 0.86 -4.24 4.90
N HIS A 298 0.93 -3.16 4.14
CA HIS A 298 2.08 -2.26 4.14
C HIS A 298 2.09 -1.31 5.33
N ILE A 299 0.91 -0.92 5.85
CA ILE A 299 0.81 0.05 6.94
C ILE A 299 0.82 -0.56 8.33
N LEU A 300 0.50 -1.87 8.48
CA LEU A 300 0.54 -2.55 9.78
C LEU A 300 1.93 -2.44 10.39
N GLY A 301 2.01 -2.23 11.70
CA GLY A 301 3.30 -2.07 12.37
C GLY A 301 3.32 -2.68 13.75
N GLY A 302 4.21 -3.64 13.97
CA GLY A 302 4.35 -4.30 15.24
C GLY A 302 5.45 -5.37 15.26
N PRO A 303 5.52 -6.16 16.31
CA PRO A 303 6.53 -7.21 16.46
C PRO A 303 6.50 -8.21 15.30
N ARG A 304 7.68 -8.63 14.85
CA ARG A 304 7.84 -9.55 13.70
C ARG A 304 7.20 -10.93 13.92
N ASP A 305 7.19 -11.41 15.14
CA ASP A 305 6.53 -12.66 15.52
C ASP A 305 5.01 -12.59 15.32
N VAL A 306 4.40 -11.45 15.61
CA VAL A 306 2.97 -11.20 15.34
C VAL A 306 2.70 -11.13 13.84
N MET A 307 3.63 -10.60 13.05
CA MET A 307 3.57 -10.51 11.58
C MET A 307 4.08 -11.77 10.87
N GLN A 308 4.29 -12.87 11.58
CA GLN A 308 4.78 -14.14 11.01
C GLN A 308 6.10 -14.00 10.21
N GLY A 309 6.99 -13.12 10.66
CA GLY A 309 8.28 -12.85 10.04
C GLY A 309 8.27 -11.78 8.96
N TYR A 310 7.12 -11.37 8.47
CA TYR A 310 7.02 -10.28 7.50
C TYR A 310 7.38 -8.92 8.11
N VAL A 311 8.18 -8.13 7.41
CA VAL A 311 8.59 -6.79 7.82
C VAL A 311 7.93 -5.76 6.91
N SER A 312 6.79 -5.23 7.34
CA SER A 312 6.05 -4.18 6.63
C SER A 312 6.73 -2.82 6.73
N SER A 313 6.35 -1.91 5.86
CA SER A 313 6.72 -0.48 5.98
C SER A 313 6.26 0.09 7.32
N GLY A 314 5.08 -0.30 7.78
CA GLY A 314 4.54 0.12 9.07
C GLY A 314 5.38 -0.34 10.26
N THR A 315 5.98 -1.54 10.21
CA THR A 315 6.92 -2.01 11.24
C THR A 315 8.12 -1.08 11.35
N ILE A 316 8.74 -0.74 10.23
CA ILE A 316 9.91 0.13 10.20
C ILE A 316 9.56 1.57 10.63
N LEU A 317 8.41 2.08 10.18
CA LEU A 317 7.91 3.39 10.60
C LEU A 317 7.61 3.40 12.10
N ARG A 318 7.03 2.33 12.65
CA ARG A 318 6.78 2.21 14.08
C ARG A 318 8.07 2.15 14.90
N GLU A 319 9.08 1.42 14.42
CA GLU A 319 10.41 1.38 15.05
C GLU A 319 11.09 2.75 15.05
N ALA A 320 11.00 3.50 13.94
CA ALA A 320 11.64 4.82 13.79
C ALA A 320 10.89 5.96 14.49
N LEU A 321 9.57 5.94 14.51
CA LEU A 321 8.72 7.05 14.94
C LEU A 321 7.96 6.75 16.25
N GLY A 322 7.90 5.50 16.69
CA GLY A 322 7.16 5.13 17.88
C GLY A 322 5.68 5.53 17.78
N ARG A 323 5.19 6.30 18.73
CA ARG A 323 3.80 6.79 18.79
C ARG A 323 3.50 7.90 17.78
N ASP A 324 4.53 8.48 17.16
CA ASP A 324 4.39 9.45 16.08
C ASP A 324 4.01 8.79 14.74
N TYR A 325 3.92 7.46 14.68
CA TYR A 325 3.29 6.72 13.61
C TYR A 325 1.94 6.17 14.08
N ARG A 326 0.85 6.61 13.47
CA ARG A 326 -0.52 6.18 13.78
C ARG A 326 -1.04 5.29 12.67
N ILE A 327 -1.61 4.13 13.02
CA ILE A 327 -2.07 3.11 12.07
C ILE A 327 -3.58 3.05 12.08
N VAL A 328 -4.19 3.36 10.95
CA VAL A 328 -5.63 3.28 10.71
C VAL A 328 -5.89 2.17 9.70
N VAL A 329 -6.52 1.09 10.11
CA VAL A 329 -6.94 0.01 9.22
C VAL A 329 -8.42 0.11 8.90
N CYS A 330 -8.77 -0.24 7.67
CA CYS A 330 -10.14 -0.38 7.23
C CYS A 330 -10.50 -1.86 7.03
N ASP A 331 -11.69 -2.26 7.49
CA ASP A 331 -12.28 -3.58 7.26
C ASP A 331 -13.77 -3.40 6.91
N TYR A 332 -14.45 -4.46 6.51
CA TYR A 332 -15.84 -4.40 6.07
C TYR A 332 -16.67 -5.60 6.55
N GLY A 333 -17.98 -5.38 6.69
CA GLY A 333 -18.94 -6.45 6.97
C GLY A 333 -19.22 -7.32 5.75
N SER A 334 -19.39 -6.68 4.57
CA SER A 334 -19.50 -7.38 3.29
C SER A 334 -18.84 -6.55 2.19
N ALA A 335 -18.39 -7.23 1.12
CA ALA A 335 -17.75 -6.56 0.01
C ALA A 335 -18.12 -7.16 -1.34
N ARG A 336 -18.18 -6.28 -2.35
CA ARG A 336 -18.07 -6.64 -3.76
C ARG A 336 -16.79 -6.03 -4.31
N ILE A 337 -15.83 -6.89 -4.66
CA ILE A 337 -14.46 -6.49 -4.98
C ILE A 337 -14.26 -6.67 -6.49
N SER A 338 -13.78 -5.65 -7.17
CA SER A 338 -13.32 -5.75 -8.56
C SER A 338 -11.86 -6.23 -8.57
N ALA A 339 -11.62 -7.49 -8.88
CA ALA A 339 -10.30 -8.12 -8.79
C ALA A 339 -9.98 -8.97 -10.01
N VAL A 340 -8.70 -9.12 -10.32
CA VAL A 340 -8.21 -10.16 -11.21
C VAL A 340 -8.34 -11.50 -10.49
N ILE A 341 -8.84 -12.51 -11.17
CA ILE A 341 -9.01 -13.82 -10.52
C ILE A 341 -7.67 -14.51 -10.37
N SER A 342 -7.37 -14.95 -9.13
CA SER A 342 -6.25 -15.82 -8.82
C SER A 342 -6.73 -17.26 -8.66
N GLU A 343 -6.13 -18.19 -9.41
CA GLU A 343 -6.40 -19.61 -9.23
C GLU A 343 -5.51 -20.17 -8.09
N PRO A 344 -6.01 -21.16 -7.32
CA PRO A 344 -5.23 -21.79 -6.25
C PRO A 344 -3.88 -22.32 -6.77
N GLY A 345 -2.80 -22.03 -6.07
CA GLY A 345 -1.44 -22.44 -6.43
C GLY A 345 -0.84 -21.74 -7.65
N SER A 346 -1.54 -20.78 -8.26
CA SER A 346 -0.96 -19.96 -9.32
C SER A 346 0.08 -18.99 -8.77
N ALA A 347 1.16 -18.78 -9.52
CA ALA A 347 1.98 -17.58 -9.36
C ALA A 347 1.07 -16.34 -9.41
N LEU A 348 1.56 -15.19 -8.88
CA LEU A 348 0.80 -13.93 -8.92
C LEU A 348 0.14 -13.77 -10.30
N PRO A 349 -1.19 -13.61 -10.35
CA PRO A 349 -1.90 -13.50 -11.61
C PRO A 349 -1.40 -12.28 -12.37
N ASP A 350 -1.45 -12.35 -13.69
CA ASP A 350 -1.11 -11.22 -14.54
C ASP A 350 -2.03 -10.04 -14.19
N ALA A 351 -1.45 -8.98 -13.67
CA ALA A 351 -2.18 -7.78 -13.29
C ALA A 351 -2.90 -7.09 -14.48
N THR A 352 -2.65 -7.56 -15.70
CA THR A 352 -3.37 -7.14 -16.93
C THR A 352 -4.61 -7.99 -17.21
N GLY A 353 -4.86 -9.04 -16.42
CA GLY A 353 -6.04 -9.89 -16.55
C GLY A 353 -7.36 -9.12 -16.42
N ALA A 354 -8.40 -9.61 -17.07
CA ALA A 354 -9.75 -9.06 -16.91
C ALA A 354 -10.20 -9.16 -15.45
N LYS A 355 -10.86 -8.12 -14.97
CA LYS A 355 -11.39 -8.08 -13.62
C LYS A 355 -12.79 -8.67 -13.55
N GLU A 356 -13.03 -9.40 -12.48
CA GLU A 356 -14.35 -9.90 -12.14
C GLU A 356 -14.81 -9.28 -10.81
N ILE A 357 -16.11 -9.37 -10.55
CA ILE A 357 -16.67 -8.97 -9.25
C ILE A 357 -16.71 -10.19 -8.36
N VAL A 358 -15.92 -10.14 -7.31
CA VAL A 358 -15.87 -11.17 -6.27
C VAL A 358 -16.66 -10.69 -5.05
N THR A 359 -17.56 -11.54 -4.54
CA THR A 359 -18.33 -11.21 -3.32
C THR A 359 -17.64 -11.80 -2.10
N ARG A 360 -17.64 -11.04 -1.00
CA ARG A 360 -17.13 -11.44 0.31
C ARG A 360 -18.16 -11.12 1.37
N ASP A 361 -18.59 -12.15 2.09
CA ASP A 361 -19.41 -11.99 3.27
C ASP A 361 -18.56 -11.71 4.51
N LEU A 362 -19.20 -11.31 5.60
CA LEU A 362 -18.55 -11.13 6.89
C LEU A 362 -17.77 -12.39 7.28
N LEU A 363 -16.49 -12.19 7.54
CA LEU A 363 -15.64 -13.26 8.06
C LEU A 363 -15.90 -13.40 9.56
N SER A 364 -16.57 -14.48 9.94
CA SER A 364 -17.08 -14.68 11.32
C SER A 364 -15.97 -14.63 12.40
N ASN A 365 -14.75 -15.03 12.01
CA ASN A 365 -13.55 -15.02 12.86
C ASN A 365 -12.64 -13.81 12.58
N GLY A 366 -13.11 -12.87 11.75
CA GLY A 366 -12.37 -11.70 11.29
C GLY A 366 -12.47 -10.50 12.24
N LEU A 367 -11.74 -9.44 11.88
CA LEU A 367 -11.69 -8.21 12.65
C LEU A 367 -13.05 -7.49 12.67
N ALA A 368 -13.71 -7.37 11.51
CA ALA A 368 -15.01 -6.73 11.41
C ALA A 368 -16.06 -7.41 12.33
N ALA A 369 -16.10 -8.75 12.34
CA ALA A 369 -17.01 -9.50 13.23
C ALA A 369 -16.65 -9.30 14.71
N ALA A 370 -15.35 -9.27 15.04
CA ALA A 370 -14.89 -9.02 16.41
C ALA A 370 -15.27 -7.63 16.91
N VAL A 371 -15.37 -6.66 16.00
CA VAL A 371 -15.73 -5.26 16.31
C VAL A 371 -17.25 -5.06 16.35
N THR A 372 -17.99 -5.63 15.39
CA THR A 372 -19.42 -5.32 15.19
C THR A 372 -20.38 -6.44 15.60
N GLY A 373 -19.87 -7.64 15.86
CA GLY A 373 -20.67 -8.85 16.01
C GLY A 373 -21.21 -9.36 14.66
N ALA A 374 -22.28 -10.15 14.72
CA ALA A 374 -22.88 -10.78 13.55
C ALA A 374 -23.65 -9.81 12.61
N LYS A 375 -23.84 -8.57 13.01
CA LYS A 375 -24.56 -7.55 12.23
C LYS A 375 -23.63 -6.35 12.03
N PRO A 376 -22.83 -6.32 10.97
CA PRO A 376 -21.91 -5.22 10.69
C PRO A 376 -22.66 -3.90 10.62
N ARG A 377 -22.05 -2.87 11.18
CA ARG A 377 -22.42 -1.46 11.05
C ARG A 377 -21.16 -0.65 10.87
N SER A 378 -21.26 0.46 10.15
CA SER A 378 -20.12 1.35 10.05
C SER A 378 -19.79 1.96 11.41
N CYS A 379 -18.59 1.69 11.88
CA CYS A 379 -18.10 2.18 13.17
C CYS A 379 -16.57 2.32 13.16
N TRP A 380 -16.05 3.01 14.16
CA TRP A 380 -14.63 3.09 14.40
C TRP A 380 -14.29 2.93 15.88
N LEU A 381 -13.05 2.54 16.17
CA LEU A 381 -12.49 2.40 17.51
C LEU A 381 -11.11 3.07 17.53
N ASP A 382 -10.85 3.83 18.61
CA ASP A 382 -9.49 4.30 18.95
C ASP A 382 -8.92 3.38 20.04
N LEU A 383 -8.07 2.45 19.63
CA LEU A 383 -7.39 1.54 20.54
C LEU A 383 -6.19 2.20 21.21
N ALA A 384 -5.56 3.19 20.56
CA ALA A 384 -4.35 3.82 21.08
C ALA A 384 -4.63 4.73 22.27
N SER A 385 -5.79 5.39 22.30
CA SER A 385 -6.21 6.24 23.41
C SER A 385 -7.02 5.49 24.48
N ALA A 386 -7.35 4.22 24.23
CA ALA A 386 -8.12 3.42 25.16
C ALA A 386 -7.32 3.13 26.45
N PRO A 387 -7.93 3.30 27.64
CA PRO A 387 -7.28 2.89 28.88
C PRO A 387 -6.92 1.42 28.86
N SER A 388 -5.68 1.08 29.27
CA SER A 388 -5.26 -0.32 29.36
C SER A 388 -6.10 -1.06 30.39
N SER A 389 -6.53 -2.26 30.03
CA SER A 389 -7.19 -3.19 30.93
C SER A 389 -6.86 -4.62 30.52
N VAL A 390 -6.90 -5.54 31.48
CA VAL A 390 -6.65 -6.97 31.22
C VAL A 390 -7.56 -7.51 30.11
N ALA A 391 -8.84 -7.10 30.12
CA ALA A 391 -9.82 -7.55 29.13
C ALA A 391 -9.52 -6.99 27.72
N LEU A 392 -9.13 -5.71 27.62
CA LEU A 392 -8.76 -5.09 26.34
C LEU A 392 -7.45 -5.66 25.79
N ASP A 393 -6.46 -5.88 26.64
CA ASP A 393 -5.19 -6.43 26.24
C ASP A 393 -5.34 -7.90 25.77
N ALA A 394 -6.17 -8.69 26.47
CA ALA A 394 -6.57 -10.01 26.02
C ALA A 394 -7.30 -9.97 24.67
N TRP A 395 -8.23 -9.02 24.47
CA TRP A 395 -8.94 -8.84 23.20
C TRP A 395 -7.98 -8.50 22.04
N ARG A 396 -6.99 -7.63 22.28
CA ARG A 396 -5.97 -7.25 21.31
C ARG A 396 -5.09 -8.43 20.90
N ALA A 397 -4.81 -9.35 21.82
CA ALA A 397 -3.93 -10.49 21.61
C ALA A 397 -4.62 -11.66 20.87
N ILE A 398 -5.94 -11.66 20.73
CA ILE A 398 -6.65 -12.74 20.03
C ILE A 398 -6.31 -12.72 18.55
N PRO A 399 -5.69 -13.78 17.98
CA PRO A 399 -5.53 -13.90 16.54
C PRO A 399 -6.89 -13.95 15.85
N ARG A 400 -7.02 -13.18 14.77
CA ARG A 400 -8.22 -13.16 13.92
C ARG A 400 -7.83 -13.41 12.50
N GLU A 401 -8.69 -14.11 11.79
CA GLU A 401 -8.51 -14.32 10.36
C GLU A 401 -8.60 -12.99 9.63
N PHE A 402 -7.69 -12.79 8.70
CA PHE A 402 -7.59 -11.62 7.88
C PHE A 402 -7.49 -12.03 6.41
N ASP A 403 -8.45 -11.57 5.63
CA ASP A 403 -8.50 -11.78 4.17
C ASP A 403 -7.83 -10.57 3.50
N TRP A 404 -6.82 -10.81 2.68
CA TRP A 404 -6.03 -9.76 2.04
C TRP A 404 -6.18 -9.76 0.52
N PRO A 405 -7.35 -9.49 -0.01
CA PRO A 405 -7.53 -9.39 -1.45
C PRO A 405 -6.88 -8.09 -1.96
N GLY A 406 -5.65 -8.17 -2.44
CA GLY A 406 -4.95 -7.05 -3.06
C GLY A 406 -5.62 -6.64 -4.39
N TYR A 407 -4.87 -6.62 -5.50
CA TYR A 407 -5.41 -6.44 -6.84
C TYR A 407 -6.00 -7.72 -7.43
N ALA A 408 -5.68 -8.86 -6.81
CA ALA A 408 -6.14 -10.18 -7.20
C ALA A 408 -6.81 -10.90 -6.03
N ALA A 409 -7.85 -11.67 -6.34
CA ALA A 409 -8.57 -12.46 -5.37
C ALA A 409 -9.07 -13.76 -6.01
N PRO A 410 -9.14 -14.90 -5.30
CA PRO A 410 -9.86 -16.07 -5.77
C PRO A 410 -11.36 -15.80 -5.80
N ARG A 411 -12.10 -16.51 -6.65
CA ARG A 411 -13.57 -16.41 -6.69
C ARG A 411 -14.19 -16.70 -5.33
N GLU A 412 -13.69 -17.75 -4.68
CA GLU A 412 -14.13 -18.15 -3.34
C GLU A 412 -12.98 -17.95 -2.36
N ARG A 413 -13.31 -17.53 -1.13
CA ARG A 413 -12.34 -17.41 -0.05
C ARG A 413 -11.84 -18.82 0.30
N ASN A 414 -10.54 -19.01 0.32
CA ASN A 414 -9.94 -20.27 0.72
C ASN A 414 -9.10 -20.10 2.01
N ALA A 415 -8.89 -21.19 2.74
CA ALA A 415 -8.17 -21.17 4.01
C ALA A 415 -6.69 -20.75 3.87
N GLU A 416 -6.07 -20.97 2.70
CA GLU A 416 -4.66 -20.62 2.44
C GLU A 416 -4.43 -19.11 2.36
N GLN A 417 -5.51 -18.33 2.20
CA GLN A 417 -5.46 -16.85 2.11
C GLN A 417 -5.85 -16.17 3.40
N LEU A 418 -6.30 -16.93 4.38
CA LEU A 418 -6.66 -16.41 5.69
C LEU A 418 -5.46 -16.53 6.63
N PHE A 419 -4.99 -15.41 7.12
CA PHE A 419 -3.88 -15.35 8.05
C PHE A 419 -4.38 -14.98 9.44
N PRO A 420 -4.24 -15.86 10.44
CA PRO A 420 -4.57 -15.53 11.82
C PRO A 420 -3.51 -14.57 12.38
N ILE A 421 -3.90 -13.32 12.62
CA ILE A 421 -3.02 -12.27 13.15
C ILE A 421 -3.70 -11.59 14.34
N ALA A 422 -2.93 -11.31 15.40
CA ALA A 422 -3.37 -10.49 16.52
C ALA A 422 -3.40 -9.00 16.14
N LEU A 423 -4.30 -8.63 15.22
CA LEU A 423 -4.40 -7.29 14.63
C LEU A 423 -4.55 -6.19 15.68
N GLY A 424 -5.22 -6.46 16.80
CA GLY A 424 -5.36 -5.48 17.87
C GLY A 424 -4.05 -5.01 18.49
N GLN A 425 -2.95 -5.73 18.28
CA GLN A 425 -1.61 -5.33 18.70
C GLN A 425 -0.87 -4.50 17.65
N LEU A 426 -1.33 -4.53 16.40
CA LEU A 426 -0.66 -3.93 15.24
C LEU A 426 -1.27 -2.62 14.79
N VAL A 427 -2.42 -2.22 15.36
CA VAL A 427 -3.21 -1.08 14.88
C VAL A 427 -3.56 -0.13 16.01
N ASP A 428 -3.73 1.14 15.68
CA ASP A 428 -4.13 2.19 16.62
C ASP A 428 -5.62 2.53 16.49
N VAL A 429 -6.12 2.55 15.26
CA VAL A 429 -7.51 2.87 14.94
C VAL A 429 -8.06 1.82 13.98
N ILE A 430 -9.23 1.32 14.27
CA ILE A 430 -9.97 0.40 13.39
C ILE A 430 -11.19 1.13 12.88
N VAL A 431 -11.42 1.07 11.56
CA VAL A 431 -12.65 1.51 10.93
C VAL A 431 -13.29 0.30 10.26
N VAL A 432 -14.55 0.05 10.53
CA VAL A 432 -15.35 -0.98 9.86
C VAL A 432 -16.43 -0.27 9.06
N LEU A 433 -16.54 -0.60 7.78
CA LEU A 433 -17.67 -0.22 6.94
C LEU A 433 -18.68 -1.37 6.89
N GLU A 434 -19.98 -1.05 6.94
CA GLU A 434 -21.05 -2.06 6.88
C GLU A 434 -20.97 -2.88 5.60
N SER A 435 -20.76 -2.19 4.48
CA SER A 435 -20.54 -2.83 3.18
C SER A 435 -19.71 -1.94 2.26
N VAL A 436 -19.01 -2.55 1.31
CA VAL A 436 -18.24 -1.86 0.28
C VAL A 436 -18.57 -2.42 -1.11
N GLY A 437 -18.66 -1.53 -2.10
CA GLY A 437 -18.88 -1.85 -3.50
C GLY A 437 -17.56 -1.94 -4.28
N PRO A 438 -17.62 -2.36 -5.56
CA PRO A 438 -16.44 -2.48 -6.40
C PRO A 438 -15.84 -1.12 -6.74
N ALA A 439 -14.52 -1.09 -6.89
CA ALA A 439 -13.79 0.10 -7.30
C ALA A 439 -14.34 0.68 -8.62
N ARG A 440 -14.45 1.99 -8.68
CA ARG A 440 -14.86 2.73 -9.88
C ARG A 440 -13.60 3.17 -10.62
N TRP A 441 -13.22 2.40 -11.63
CA TRP A 441 -11.98 2.60 -12.36
C TRP A 441 -12.07 3.76 -13.36
N LEU A 442 -10.99 4.53 -13.49
CA LEU A 442 -10.83 5.59 -14.51
C LEU A 442 -10.25 5.07 -15.81
N VAL A 443 -9.78 3.84 -15.82
CA VAL A 443 -9.24 3.14 -16.98
C VAL A 443 -10.11 1.93 -17.31
N PRO A 444 -10.35 1.63 -18.58
CA PRO A 444 -11.11 0.42 -18.96
C PRO A 444 -10.37 -0.84 -18.52
N ASP A 445 -11.12 -1.93 -18.41
CA ASP A 445 -10.59 -3.26 -18.13
C ASP A 445 -9.70 -3.78 -19.26
#